data_29146ca6885d56b07b810564e1dc88e7
#
_entry.id   29146ca6885d56b07b810564e1dc88e7
#
_cell.length_a   1.000
_cell.length_b   1.000
_cell.length_c   1.000
_cell.angle_alpha   90.00
_cell.angle_beta   90.00
_cell.angle_gamma   90.00
#
_symmetry.space_group_name_H-M   'P 1'
#
loop_
_entity.id
_entity.type
_entity.pdbx_description
1 polymer ?
#
loop_
_entity_poly.entity_id
_entity_poly.type
_entity_poly.pdbx_seq_one_letter_code
_entity_poly.pdbx_strand_id
1 'polypeptide(L)'
;MADEEYVEASTGDMDAEFESIVAQNESTANQALNAGRGSTVIGTVLANSIVGCKNPSVKDRNAEVMMRLLTCVKESGVKAIVDTLNEDQIDVLMKYVYRLLATGENSNILLKWHECAFEKGGLGCIVRAICERRTV
;
A
#
# COMPACT_ATOMS: atom_id res chain seq x y z
N MET A 1 28.90 -10.17 14.90
CA MET A 1 29.14 -8.85 15.53
C MET A 1 29.27 -7.78 14.44
N ALA A 2 30.28 -7.87 13.58
CA ALA A 2 30.42 -6.92 12.46
C ALA A 2 29.22 -6.95 11.50
N ASP A 3 28.65 -8.12 11.27
CA ASP A 3 27.48 -8.29 10.40
C ASP A 3 26.21 -7.65 10.98
N GLU A 4 26.03 -7.72 12.30
CA GLU A 4 24.90 -7.09 12.97
C GLU A 4 24.99 -5.56 12.91
N GLU A 5 26.18 -5.01 13.13
CA GLU A 5 26.43 -3.59 13.05
C GLU A 5 26.22 -3.06 11.64
N TYR A 6 26.65 -3.81 10.62
CA TYR A 6 26.43 -3.48 9.22
C TYR A 6 24.95 -3.49 8.87
N VAL A 7 24.19 -4.48 9.34
CA VAL A 7 22.75 -4.58 9.10
C VAL A 7 22.00 -3.42 9.74
N GLU A 8 22.37 -2.99 10.94
CA GLU A 8 21.77 -1.83 11.61
C GLU A 8 22.03 -0.53 10.83
N ALA A 9 23.24 -0.30 10.39
CA ALA A 9 23.58 0.86 9.58
C ALA A 9 22.80 0.88 8.27
N SER A 10 22.72 -0.26 7.60
CA SER A 10 21.96 -0.41 6.35
C SER A 10 20.45 -0.16 6.57
N THR A 11 19.90 -0.64 7.68
CA THR A 11 18.50 -0.42 8.05
C THR A 11 18.22 1.07 8.29
N GLY A 12 19.13 1.77 8.96
CA GLY A 12 18.99 3.20 9.22
C GLY A 12 18.96 4.05 7.95
N ASP A 13 19.83 3.73 6.98
CA ASP A 13 19.84 4.40 5.67
C ASP A 13 18.56 4.14 4.89
N MET A 14 18.08 2.90 4.90
CA MET A 14 16.83 2.53 4.26
C MET A 14 15.62 3.19 4.92
N ASP A 15 15.64 3.32 6.24
CA ASP A 15 14.56 4.00 6.96
C ASP A 15 14.43 5.46 6.53
N ALA A 16 15.53 6.17 6.33
CA ALA A 16 15.51 7.55 5.85
C ALA A 16 14.89 7.65 4.45
N GLU A 17 15.22 6.72 3.56
CA GLU A 17 14.61 6.65 2.23
C GLU A 17 13.12 6.35 2.31
N PHE A 18 12.72 5.40 3.15
CA PHE A 18 11.32 5.04 3.32
C PHE A 18 10.52 6.18 3.94
N GLU A 19 11.08 6.91 4.90
CA GLU A 19 10.44 8.10 5.45
C GLU A 19 10.21 9.17 4.39
N SER A 20 11.17 9.38 3.53
CA SER A 20 11.06 10.32 2.42
C SER A 20 9.94 9.90 1.45
N ILE A 21 9.88 8.60 1.12
CA ILE A 21 8.83 8.06 0.25
C ILE A 21 7.45 8.24 0.90
N VAL A 22 7.32 7.94 2.18
CA VAL A 22 6.04 8.10 2.89
C VAL A 22 5.63 9.56 2.97
N ALA A 23 6.56 10.47 3.24
CA ALA A 23 6.28 11.91 3.26
C ALA A 23 5.78 12.39 1.90
N GLN A 24 6.37 11.91 0.82
CA GLN A 24 5.92 12.20 -0.54
C GLN A 24 4.52 11.63 -0.80
N ASN A 25 4.28 10.41 -0.38
CA ASN A 25 2.96 9.77 -0.51
C ASN A 25 1.89 10.53 0.27
N GLU A 26 2.20 10.96 1.50
CA GLU A 26 1.29 11.77 2.31
C GLU A 26 0.94 13.09 1.61
N SER A 27 1.95 13.78 1.10
CA SER A 27 1.76 15.04 0.38
C SER A 27 0.90 14.85 -0.87
N THR A 28 1.23 13.85 -1.68
CA THR A 28 0.49 13.52 -2.90
C THR A 28 -0.96 13.19 -2.59
N ALA A 29 -1.18 12.35 -1.57
CA ALA A 29 -2.52 11.95 -1.16
C ALA A 29 -3.34 13.13 -0.63
N ASN A 30 -2.73 13.97 0.22
CA ASN A 30 -3.42 15.12 0.78
C ASN A 30 -3.84 16.12 -0.30
N GLN A 31 -2.96 16.41 -1.25
CA GLN A 31 -3.28 17.30 -2.36
C GLN A 31 -4.42 16.74 -3.23
N ALA A 32 -4.36 15.47 -3.54
CA ALA A 32 -5.37 14.82 -4.37
C ALA A 32 -6.72 14.71 -3.65
N LEU A 33 -6.72 14.38 -2.37
CA LEU A 33 -7.94 14.29 -1.57
C LEU A 33 -8.61 15.65 -1.41
N ASN A 34 -7.83 16.71 -1.18
CA ASN A 34 -8.35 18.07 -1.07
C ASN A 34 -8.96 18.56 -2.39
N ALA A 35 -8.42 18.09 -3.52
CA ALA A 35 -8.94 18.41 -4.85
C ALA A 35 -10.08 17.48 -5.29
N GLY A 36 -10.46 16.49 -4.48
CA GLY A 36 -11.46 15.49 -4.83
C GLY A 36 -11.00 14.47 -5.86
N ARG A 37 -9.69 14.30 -6.02
CA ARG A 37 -9.08 13.42 -7.02
C ARG A 37 -8.21 12.32 -6.39
N GLY A 38 -8.57 11.86 -5.17
CA GLY A 38 -7.81 10.82 -4.47
C GLY A 38 -7.61 9.56 -5.28
N SER A 39 -8.60 9.16 -6.06
CA SER A 39 -8.52 7.96 -6.89
C SER A 39 -7.43 8.01 -7.95
N THR A 40 -7.04 9.20 -8.42
CA THR A 40 -6.06 9.34 -9.51
C THR A 40 -4.62 9.04 -9.05
N VAL A 41 -4.34 9.10 -7.76
CA VAL A 41 -2.99 8.92 -7.21
C VAL A 41 -2.78 7.55 -6.58
N ILE A 42 -3.78 6.69 -6.53
CA ILE A 42 -3.66 5.35 -5.94
C ILE A 42 -2.55 4.56 -6.62
N GLY A 43 -2.53 4.53 -7.94
CA GLY A 43 -1.49 3.85 -8.70
C GLY A 43 -0.09 4.40 -8.41
N THR A 44 0.04 5.71 -8.29
CA THR A 44 1.31 6.36 -7.97
C THR A 44 1.81 5.96 -6.57
N VAL A 45 0.93 5.97 -5.58
CA VAL A 45 1.30 5.58 -4.22
C VAL A 45 1.66 4.09 -4.15
N LEU A 46 0.96 3.24 -4.88
CA LEU A 46 1.30 1.81 -4.98
C LEU A 46 2.66 1.60 -5.66
N ALA A 47 3.00 2.40 -6.66
CA ALA A 47 4.30 2.32 -7.33
C ALA A 47 5.44 2.78 -6.39
N ASN A 48 5.17 3.72 -5.49
CA ASN A 48 6.11 4.19 -4.49
C ASN A 48 5.97 3.38 -3.19
N SER A 49 6.04 2.07 -3.29
CA SER A 49 5.83 1.20 -2.14
C SER A 49 7.02 1.20 -1.19
N ILE A 50 6.73 0.90 0.07
CA ILE A 50 7.75 0.72 1.11
C ILE A 50 7.90 -0.75 1.49
N VAL A 51 7.68 -1.64 0.54
CA VAL A 51 7.85 -3.09 0.75
C VAL A 51 9.27 -3.38 1.23
N GLY A 52 9.37 -4.07 2.34
CA GLY A 52 10.67 -4.35 2.95
C GLY A 52 11.10 -3.36 4.03
N CYS A 53 10.35 -2.28 4.23
CA CYS A 53 10.58 -1.40 5.38
C CYS A 53 10.37 -2.17 6.69
N LYS A 54 11.26 -1.98 7.66
CA LYS A 54 11.20 -2.64 8.96
C LYS A 54 10.73 -1.73 10.09
N ASN A 55 10.60 -0.44 9.83
CA ASN A 55 10.18 0.53 10.83
C ASN A 55 8.64 0.55 10.92
N PRO A 56 8.04 0.09 12.05
CA PRO A 56 6.58 0.05 12.18
C PRO A 56 5.90 1.41 12.06
N SER A 57 6.54 2.45 12.56
CA SER A 57 5.99 3.80 12.54
C SER A 57 5.85 4.32 11.11
N VAL A 58 6.83 4.07 10.26
CA VAL A 58 6.80 4.43 8.83
C VAL A 58 5.73 3.64 8.10
N LYS A 59 5.64 2.35 8.37
CA LYS A 59 4.62 1.47 7.79
C LYS A 59 3.21 1.92 8.18
N ASP A 60 3.00 2.27 9.44
CA ASP A 60 1.70 2.71 9.94
C ASP A 60 1.25 4.00 9.26
N ARG A 61 2.16 4.95 9.09
CA ARG A 61 1.88 6.20 8.39
C ARG A 61 1.44 5.95 6.94
N ASN A 62 2.16 5.09 6.24
CA ASN A 62 1.83 4.78 4.85
C ASN A 62 0.54 3.98 4.73
N ALA A 63 0.28 3.08 5.67
CA ALA A 63 -0.98 2.34 5.72
C ALA A 63 -2.18 3.28 5.92
N GLU A 64 -2.03 4.29 6.76
CA GLU A 64 -3.07 5.30 6.96
C GLU A 64 -3.35 6.09 5.67
N VAL A 65 -2.30 6.46 4.95
CA VAL A 65 -2.44 7.11 3.63
C VAL A 65 -3.26 6.22 2.68
N MET A 66 -2.91 4.94 2.61
CA MET A 66 -3.62 4.00 1.75
C MET A 66 -5.08 3.80 2.19
N MET A 67 -5.34 3.73 3.48
CA MET A 67 -6.72 3.63 3.99
C MET A 67 -7.57 4.81 3.52
N ARG A 68 -7.05 6.01 3.64
CA ARG A 68 -7.74 7.22 3.19
C ARG A 68 -7.99 7.21 1.69
N LEU A 69 -7.01 6.81 0.90
CA LEU A 69 -7.15 6.74 -0.54
C LEU A 69 -8.14 5.66 -0.99
N LEU A 70 -8.05 4.47 -0.42
CA LEU A 70 -8.94 3.36 -0.79
C LEU A 70 -10.39 3.61 -0.37
N THR A 71 -10.59 4.29 0.76
CA THR A 71 -11.95 4.57 1.26
C THR A 71 -12.59 5.79 0.59
N CYS A 72 -11.84 6.65 -0.08
CA CYS A 72 -12.41 7.79 -0.81
C CYS A 72 -13.11 7.39 -2.10
N VAL A 73 -12.90 6.16 -2.58
CA VAL A 73 -13.46 5.66 -3.84
C VAL A 73 -14.77 4.94 -3.55
N LYS A 74 -15.79 5.20 -4.37
CA LYS A 74 -17.06 4.47 -4.30
C LYS A 74 -16.88 3.05 -4.84
N GLU A 75 -17.67 2.11 -4.33
CA GLU A 75 -17.60 0.70 -4.74
C GLU A 75 -17.70 0.54 -6.28
N SER A 76 -18.54 1.34 -6.90
CA SER A 76 -18.72 1.29 -8.37
C SER A 76 -17.49 1.75 -9.16
N GLY A 77 -16.59 2.51 -8.54
CA GLY A 77 -15.38 3.02 -9.20
C GLY A 77 -14.15 2.15 -8.99
N VAL A 78 -14.19 1.19 -8.07
CA VAL A 78 -13.03 0.37 -7.70
C VAL A 78 -12.48 -0.43 -8.88
N LYS A 79 -13.35 -1.07 -9.62
CA LYS A 79 -12.96 -1.92 -10.77
C LYS A 79 -12.20 -1.12 -11.84
N ALA A 80 -12.66 0.07 -12.17
CA ALA A 80 -12.03 0.91 -13.17
C ALA A 80 -10.59 1.28 -12.76
N ILE A 81 -10.37 1.56 -11.48
CA ILE A 81 -9.03 1.87 -10.95
C ILE A 81 -8.15 0.64 -10.99
N VAL A 82 -8.64 -0.50 -10.53
CA VAL A 82 -7.89 -1.76 -10.54
C VAL A 82 -7.47 -2.14 -11.95
N ASP A 83 -8.32 -1.93 -12.93
CA ASP A 83 -8.03 -2.24 -14.34
C ASP A 83 -6.84 -1.42 -14.89
N THR A 84 -6.54 -0.27 -14.30
CA THR A 84 -5.38 0.55 -14.69
C THR A 84 -4.07 0.12 -14.04
N LEU A 85 -4.11 -0.75 -13.04
CA LEU A 85 -2.94 -1.17 -12.28
C LEU A 85 -2.20 -2.31 -12.99
N ASN A 86 -0.86 -2.31 -12.90
CA ASN A 86 -0.06 -3.42 -13.39
C ASN A 86 0.02 -4.54 -12.33
N GLU A 87 0.67 -5.64 -12.68
CA GLU A 87 0.77 -6.82 -11.82
C GLU A 87 1.47 -6.51 -10.49
N ASP A 88 2.56 -5.74 -10.52
CA ASP A 88 3.28 -5.36 -9.31
C ASP A 88 2.43 -4.49 -8.39
N GLN A 89 1.69 -3.55 -8.96
CA GLN A 89 0.78 -2.69 -8.20
C GLN A 89 -0.36 -3.49 -7.59
N ILE A 90 -0.88 -4.48 -8.30
CA ILE A 90 -1.92 -5.38 -7.76
C ILE A 90 -1.38 -6.17 -6.56
N ASP A 91 -0.17 -6.67 -6.64
CA ASP A 91 0.46 -7.41 -5.54
C ASP A 91 0.61 -6.54 -4.28
N VAL A 92 1.07 -5.30 -4.46
CA VAL A 92 1.20 -4.35 -3.35
C VAL A 92 -0.17 -3.96 -2.79
N LEU A 93 -1.15 -3.72 -3.66
CA LEU A 93 -2.52 -3.42 -3.26
C LEU A 93 -3.09 -4.53 -2.39
N MET A 94 -2.91 -5.79 -2.78
CA MET A 94 -3.43 -6.92 -2.02
C MET A 94 -2.79 -7.00 -0.63
N LYS A 95 -1.51 -6.69 -0.50
CA LYS A 95 -0.84 -6.61 0.81
C LYS A 95 -1.47 -5.54 1.70
N TYR A 96 -1.75 -4.35 1.15
CA TYR A 96 -2.44 -3.30 1.90
C TYR A 96 -3.86 -3.71 2.29
N VAL A 97 -4.60 -4.34 1.39
CA VAL A 97 -5.96 -4.80 1.67
C VAL A 97 -5.97 -5.73 2.89
N TYR A 98 -5.08 -6.72 2.93
CA TYR A 98 -5.01 -7.63 4.09
C TYR A 98 -4.58 -6.91 5.36
N ARG A 99 -3.60 -6.02 5.28
CA ARG A 99 -3.19 -5.24 6.45
C ARG A 99 -4.33 -4.40 7.00
N LEU A 100 -5.06 -3.71 6.13
CA LEU A 100 -6.14 -2.82 6.53
C LEU A 100 -7.38 -3.57 6.98
N LEU A 101 -7.67 -4.74 6.40
CA LEU A 101 -8.76 -5.60 6.87
C LEU A 101 -8.53 -6.05 8.31
N ALA A 102 -7.28 -6.23 8.73
CA ALA A 102 -6.96 -6.63 10.09
C ALA A 102 -7.36 -5.59 11.13
N THR A 103 -7.54 -4.32 10.75
CA THR A 103 -8.00 -3.27 11.65
C THR A 103 -9.49 -3.38 11.97
N GLY A 104 -10.26 -4.09 11.16
CA GLY A 104 -11.71 -4.22 11.31
C GLY A 104 -12.51 -3.03 10.84
N GLU A 105 -11.88 -1.97 10.35
CA GLU A 105 -12.54 -0.77 9.86
C GLU A 105 -12.71 -0.80 8.35
N ASN A 106 -13.81 -0.22 7.86
CA ASN A 106 -14.09 -0.06 6.44
C ASN A 106 -14.03 -1.37 5.64
N SER A 107 -14.42 -2.48 6.26
CA SER A 107 -14.29 -3.82 5.66
C SER A 107 -15.07 -3.97 4.36
N ASN A 108 -16.22 -3.31 4.22
CA ASN A 108 -17.05 -3.43 3.01
C ASN A 108 -16.32 -2.93 1.77
N ILE A 109 -15.72 -1.74 1.83
CA ILE A 109 -14.98 -1.18 0.69
C ILE A 109 -13.68 -1.95 0.46
N LEU A 110 -13.00 -2.37 1.52
CA LEU A 110 -11.77 -3.14 1.41
C LEU A 110 -12.02 -4.51 0.77
N LEU A 111 -13.13 -5.15 1.08
CA LEU A 111 -13.53 -6.41 0.43
C LEU A 111 -13.83 -6.20 -1.04
N LYS A 112 -14.36 -5.06 -1.43
CA LYS A 112 -14.56 -4.72 -2.84
C LYS A 112 -13.23 -4.57 -3.57
N TRP A 113 -12.24 -3.93 -2.95
CA TRP A 113 -10.88 -3.87 -3.48
C TRP A 113 -10.28 -5.26 -3.63
N HIS A 114 -10.47 -6.12 -2.63
CA HIS A 114 -10.01 -7.51 -2.67
C HIS A 114 -10.62 -8.26 -3.86
N GLU A 115 -11.94 -8.16 -4.03
CA GLU A 115 -12.66 -8.81 -5.12
C GLU A 115 -12.12 -8.41 -6.48
N CYS A 116 -12.00 -7.10 -6.73
CA CYS A 116 -11.53 -6.59 -8.01
C CYS A 116 -10.06 -6.94 -8.27
N ALA A 117 -9.21 -6.84 -7.24
CA ALA A 117 -7.81 -7.22 -7.35
C ALA A 117 -7.63 -8.71 -7.63
N PHE A 118 -8.46 -9.55 -7.00
CA PHE A 118 -8.46 -10.99 -7.24
C PHE A 118 -8.90 -11.32 -8.67
N GLU A 119 -9.92 -10.66 -9.18
CA GLU A 119 -10.38 -10.87 -10.57
C GLU A 119 -9.27 -10.57 -11.58
N LYS A 120 -8.48 -9.54 -11.33
CA LYS A 120 -7.39 -9.16 -12.23
C LYS A 120 -6.11 -9.95 -12.00
N GLY A 121 -5.70 -10.11 -10.74
CA GLY A 121 -4.42 -10.73 -10.37
C GLY A 121 -4.45 -12.24 -10.20
N GLY A 122 -5.64 -12.82 -10.03
CA GLY A 122 -5.82 -14.24 -9.82
C GLY A 122 -5.38 -14.68 -8.42
N LEU A 123 -5.37 -16.01 -8.21
CA LEU A 123 -5.00 -16.59 -6.92
C LEU A 123 -3.56 -16.27 -6.52
N GLY A 124 -2.67 -16.11 -7.49
CA GLY A 124 -1.26 -15.81 -7.24
C GLY A 124 -1.05 -14.54 -6.43
N CYS A 125 -1.85 -13.48 -6.66
CA CYS A 125 -1.69 -12.24 -5.91
C CYS A 125 -2.09 -12.40 -4.43
N ILE A 126 -3.07 -13.25 -4.13
CA ILE A 126 -3.46 -13.58 -2.75
C ILE A 126 -2.34 -14.36 -2.06
N VAL A 127 -1.82 -15.39 -2.73
CA VAL A 127 -0.75 -16.22 -2.18
C VAL A 127 0.48 -15.37 -1.88
N ARG A 128 0.88 -14.50 -2.80
CA ARG A 128 2.03 -13.61 -2.59
C ARG A 128 1.80 -12.63 -1.43
N ALA A 129 0.59 -12.10 -1.29
CA ALA A 129 0.26 -11.19 -0.20
C ALA A 129 0.34 -11.85 1.18
N ILE A 130 -0.08 -13.10 1.27
CA ILE A 130 -0.11 -13.84 2.55
C ILE A 130 1.26 -14.45 2.88
N CYS A 131 1.96 -15.00 1.88
CA CYS A 131 3.15 -15.82 2.08
C CYS A 131 4.46 -15.04 1.99
N GLU A 132 4.51 -13.88 1.35
CA GLU A 132 5.73 -13.10 1.26
C GLU A 132 6.13 -12.52 2.61
N ARG A 133 7.44 -12.56 2.91
CA ARG A 133 7.99 -12.00 4.14
C ARG A 133 8.02 -10.47 4.14
N ARG A 134 8.14 -9.86 2.95
CA ARG A 134 8.15 -8.41 2.83
C ARG A 134 6.75 -7.87 2.96
N THR A 135 6.53 -7.07 3.98
CA THR A 135 5.23 -6.45 4.27
C THR A 135 5.23 -4.95 3.96
N VAL A 136 4.07 -4.40 3.88
CA VAL A 136 3.88 -2.96 3.62
C VAL A 136 3.72 -2.14 4.89
#